data_011de3deba61fd0b193f14436b535f2a
#
_entry.id   011de3deba61fd0b193f14436b535f2a
#
_cell.length_a   1.000
_cell.length_b   1.000
_cell.length_c   1.000
_cell.angle_alpha   90.00
_cell.angle_beta   90.00
_cell.angle_gamma   90.00
#
_symmetry.space_group_name_H-M   'P 1'
#
loop_
_entity.id
_entity.type
_entity.pdbx_description
1 polymer ?
#
loop_
_entity_poly.entity_id
_entity_poly.type
_entity_poly.pdbx_seq_one_letter_code
_entity_poly.pdbx_strand_id
1 'polypeptide(L)'
;MVLEIDIKKEFNGFKLLMDTVANEGITGIFGPSASGKSTLLNCIAGFEKPDHGLISLNSEILFSSSLKINIPTEKRKVGYVHQHSALFPHLTVRKNVEFGLNLTEDSRRMISLQELVNLFHLDKIMDRGVLNLSGGERQRVALARSLAASPELLLLDEPLASLDLPFRGFILEKLKEVSRALDLNMIYVSHSISEMMALVDSVVVISGGKKLTEGNPSLLLNNGEIADYVDYSSLENIVQGIVEEHLSSALSVVSIGDARLVTPKLKLKIGERINISIKAADIIVSKYHPNDISAMNILKGVVSRINSSTNFAFLDCDIGGSTLISALTNHSLVELGFEKGDDIFLILKATSINPMESL
;
A
#
# COMPACT_ATOMS: atom_id res chain seq x y z
N MET A 1 -14.95 6.67 -15.10
CA MET A 1 -13.93 7.70 -15.43
C MET A 1 -12.76 7.03 -16.15
N VAL A 2 -12.08 7.72 -17.04
CA VAL A 2 -10.91 7.16 -17.74
C VAL A 2 -9.78 8.21 -17.67
N LEU A 3 -8.61 7.79 -17.19
CA LEU A 3 -7.37 8.55 -17.30
C LEU A 3 -6.49 7.88 -18.35
N GLU A 4 -6.29 8.55 -19.48
CA GLU A 4 -5.42 8.08 -20.55
C GLU A 4 -4.06 8.78 -20.45
N ILE A 5 -3.00 8.01 -20.54
CA ILE A 5 -1.62 8.46 -20.44
C ILE A 5 -0.81 7.82 -21.56
N ASP A 6 -0.36 8.61 -22.50
CA ASP A 6 0.65 8.23 -23.50
C ASP A 6 1.70 9.34 -23.55
N ILE A 7 2.76 9.19 -22.77
CA ILE A 7 3.75 10.26 -22.60
C ILE A 7 5.20 9.77 -22.68
N LYS A 8 6.05 10.69 -23.11
CA LYS A 8 7.50 10.59 -23.04
C LYS A 8 8.04 11.78 -22.25
N LYS A 9 8.89 11.49 -21.24
CA LYS A 9 9.66 12.49 -20.50
C LYS A 9 11.11 12.05 -20.39
N GLU A 10 12.05 12.92 -20.74
CA GLU A 10 13.49 12.66 -20.67
C GLU A 10 14.15 13.59 -19.65
N PHE A 11 15.03 13.02 -18.85
CA PHE A 11 15.94 13.70 -17.95
C PHE A 11 17.37 13.22 -18.25
N ASN A 12 18.38 13.91 -17.73
CA ASN A 12 19.77 13.44 -17.85
C ASN A 12 19.92 12.04 -17.21
N GLY A 13 20.06 11.01 -18.04
CA GLY A 13 20.25 9.63 -17.60
C GLY A 13 19.00 8.82 -17.30
N PHE A 14 17.79 9.39 -17.46
CA PHE A 14 16.53 8.68 -17.23
C PHE A 14 15.48 9.06 -18.26
N LYS A 15 14.69 8.07 -18.69
CA LYS A 15 13.60 8.25 -19.65
C LYS A 15 12.34 7.54 -19.19
N LEU A 16 11.27 8.29 -19.01
CA LEU A 16 9.94 7.77 -18.75
C LEU A 16 9.18 7.61 -20.08
N LEU A 17 8.68 6.40 -20.34
CA LEU A 17 7.79 6.06 -21.43
C LEU A 17 6.58 5.35 -20.86
N MET A 18 5.43 5.98 -20.89
CA MET A 18 4.19 5.44 -20.35
C MET A 18 3.09 5.48 -21.38
N ASP A 19 2.48 4.32 -21.58
CA ASP A 19 1.28 4.13 -22.38
C ASP A 19 0.34 3.23 -21.55
N THR A 20 -0.69 3.81 -20.93
CA THR A 20 -1.62 3.09 -20.07
C THR A 20 -2.94 3.84 -19.93
N VAL A 21 -3.99 3.09 -19.59
CA VAL A 21 -5.32 3.61 -19.31
C VAL A 21 -5.74 3.17 -17.90
N ALA A 22 -5.94 4.13 -17.01
CA ALA A 22 -6.51 3.87 -15.70
C ALA A 22 -8.05 4.03 -15.79
N ASN A 23 -8.75 2.93 -15.52
CA ASN A 23 -10.20 2.88 -15.51
C ASN A 23 -10.78 3.34 -14.16
N GLU A 24 -12.09 3.17 -13.98
CA GLU A 24 -12.77 3.48 -12.71
C GLU A 24 -12.19 2.73 -11.52
N GLY A 25 -12.23 3.39 -10.36
CA GLY A 25 -11.75 2.83 -9.10
C GLY A 25 -10.31 3.24 -8.75
N ILE A 26 -9.57 2.35 -8.15
CA ILE A 26 -8.22 2.61 -7.64
C ILE A 26 -7.19 1.84 -8.48
N THR A 27 -6.36 2.59 -9.22
CA THR A 27 -5.26 2.01 -9.99
C THR A 27 -3.94 2.15 -9.23
N GLY A 28 -3.28 1.04 -8.97
CA GLY A 28 -1.97 0.98 -8.36
C GLY A 28 -0.84 1.22 -9.37
N ILE A 29 0.17 1.98 -9.00
CA ILE A 29 1.44 2.07 -9.72
C ILE A 29 2.53 1.42 -8.84
N PHE A 30 3.01 0.27 -9.28
CA PHE A 30 3.97 -0.54 -8.54
C PHE A 30 5.33 -0.59 -9.25
N GLY A 31 6.42 -0.67 -8.48
CA GLY A 31 7.76 -0.85 -9.01
C GLY A 31 8.85 -0.41 -8.04
N PRO A 32 10.13 -0.73 -8.34
CA PRO A 32 11.25 -0.39 -7.47
C PRO A 32 11.43 1.12 -7.30
N SER A 33 12.25 1.51 -6.32
CA SER A 33 12.66 2.91 -6.14
C SER A 33 13.35 3.42 -7.42
N ALA A 34 13.17 4.70 -7.73
CA ALA A 34 13.68 5.34 -8.95
C ALA A 34 13.15 4.76 -10.29
N SER A 35 12.06 3.99 -10.30
CA SER A 35 11.44 3.48 -11.55
C SER A 35 10.64 4.53 -12.33
N GLY A 36 10.41 5.73 -11.77
CA GLY A 36 9.68 6.81 -12.44
C GLY A 36 8.25 7.05 -11.94
N LYS A 37 7.81 6.39 -10.85
CA LYS A 37 6.45 6.50 -10.29
C LYS A 37 6.07 7.95 -9.94
N SER A 38 6.88 8.61 -9.11
CA SER A 38 6.64 10.01 -8.72
C SER A 38 6.75 10.97 -9.92
N THR A 39 7.62 10.69 -10.90
CA THR A 39 7.70 11.45 -12.15
C THR A 39 6.40 11.35 -12.94
N LEU A 40 5.82 10.15 -13.03
CA LEU A 40 4.52 9.94 -13.68
C LEU A 40 3.43 10.74 -12.97
N LEU A 41 3.33 10.65 -11.64
CA LEU A 41 2.36 11.44 -10.87
C LEU A 41 2.56 12.95 -11.07
N ASN A 42 3.80 13.43 -11.10
CA ASN A 42 4.11 14.84 -11.34
C ASN A 42 3.69 15.28 -12.76
N CYS A 43 3.83 14.42 -13.77
CA CYS A 43 3.32 14.68 -15.12
C CYS A 43 1.79 14.77 -15.14
N ILE A 44 1.08 13.88 -14.45
CA ILE A 44 -0.38 13.91 -14.35
C ILE A 44 -0.84 15.16 -13.61
N ALA A 45 -0.23 15.51 -12.48
CA ALA A 45 -0.54 16.68 -11.69
C ALA A 45 -0.19 18.00 -12.38
N GLY A 46 0.75 18.00 -13.34
CA GLY A 46 1.22 19.18 -14.06
C GLY A 46 2.40 19.91 -13.41
N PHE A 47 3.04 19.30 -12.39
CA PHE A 47 4.30 19.80 -11.83
C PHE A 47 5.48 19.57 -12.79
N GLU A 48 5.40 18.49 -13.58
CA GLU A 48 6.35 18.21 -14.66
C GLU A 48 5.62 18.20 -15.98
N LYS A 49 6.19 18.87 -16.99
CA LYS A 49 5.67 18.88 -18.35
C LYS A 49 6.29 17.72 -19.13
N PRO A 50 5.49 16.78 -19.68
CA PRO A 50 6.01 15.79 -20.61
C PRO A 50 6.64 16.45 -21.86
N ASP A 51 7.62 15.79 -22.47
CA ASP A 51 8.23 16.30 -23.71
C ASP A 51 7.35 16.00 -24.91
N HIS A 52 6.70 14.82 -24.92
CA HIS A 52 5.78 14.40 -25.99
C HIS A 52 4.60 13.63 -25.39
N GLY A 53 3.50 13.56 -26.16
CA GLY A 53 2.37 12.67 -25.90
C GLY A 53 1.10 13.39 -25.48
N LEU A 54 0.24 12.64 -24.77
CA LEU A 54 -1.11 13.03 -24.33
C LEU A 54 -1.35 12.60 -22.88
N ILE A 55 -2.01 13.44 -22.11
CA ILE A 55 -2.69 13.08 -20.86
C ILE A 55 -4.12 13.60 -20.97
N SER A 56 -5.11 12.72 -20.81
CA SER A 56 -6.52 13.12 -20.75
C SER A 56 -7.21 12.50 -19.54
N LEU A 57 -8.13 13.28 -18.93
CA LEU A 57 -8.96 12.88 -17.81
C LEU A 57 -10.42 13.09 -18.19
N ASN A 58 -11.25 12.05 -18.20
CA ASN A 58 -12.65 12.13 -18.61
C ASN A 58 -12.86 12.83 -19.97
N SER A 59 -12.02 12.54 -20.95
CA SER A 59 -12.00 13.20 -22.26
C SER A 59 -11.56 14.66 -22.26
N GLU A 60 -11.25 15.27 -21.10
CA GLU A 60 -10.62 16.57 -21.01
C GLU A 60 -9.10 16.42 -21.18
N ILE A 61 -8.52 17.11 -22.17
CA ILE A 61 -7.08 17.05 -22.45
C ILE A 61 -6.34 17.94 -21.44
N LEU A 62 -5.59 17.31 -20.53
CA LEU A 62 -4.73 18.00 -19.56
C LEU A 62 -3.38 18.41 -20.15
N PHE A 63 -2.84 17.56 -21.03
CA PHE A 63 -1.61 17.81 -21.77
C PHE A 63 -1.69 17.18 -23.18
N SER A 64 -1.23 17.93 -24.16
CA SER A 64 -1.01 17.39 -25.50
C SER A 64 0.13 18.15 -26.20
N SER A 65 1.19 17.43 -26.59
CA SER A 65 2.30 18.04 -27.31
C SER A 65 1.92 18.43 -28.74
N SER A 66 1.04 17.67 -29.40
CA SER A 66 0.57 17.93 -30.77
C SER A 66 -0.37 19.13 -30.85
N LEU A 67 -1.29 19.25 -29.88
CA LEU A 67 -2.24 20.35 -29.81
C LEU A 67 -1.68 21.57 -29.05
N LYS A 68 -0.46 21.47 -28.51
CA LYS A 68 0.17 22.51 -27.67
C LYS A 68 -0.64 22.89 -26.45
N ILE A 69 -1.38 21.95 -25.88
CA ILE A 69 -2.17 22.12 -24.66
C ILE A 69 -1.31 21.70 -23.47
N ASN A 70 -1.32 22.52 -22.42
CA ASN A 70 -0.78 22.17 -21.11
C ASN A 70 -1.57 22.94 -20.04
N ILE A 71 -2.56 22.25 -19.47
CA ILE A 71 -3.40 22.83 -18.41
C ILE A 71 -2.53 23.03 -17.16
N PRO A 72 -2.51 24.22 -16.55
CA PRO A 72 -1.74 24.47 -15.35
C PRO A 72 -2.31 23.66 -14.17
N THR A 73 -1.45 23.33 -13.20
CA THR A 73 -1.73 22.42 -12.09
C THR A 73 -3.01 22.75 -11.33
N GLU A 74 -3.21 24.03 -11.00
CA GLU A 74 -4.37 24.52 -10.23
C GLU A 74 -5.72 24.37 -10.98
N LYS A 75 -5.70 24.10 -12.28
CA LYS A 75 -6.90 23.89 -13.10
C LYS A 75 -7.18 22.43 -13.44
N ARG A 76 -6.28 21.50 -13.07
CA ARG A 76 -6.43 20.07 -13.38
C ARG A 76 -7.43 19.34 -12.49
N LYS A 77 -7.91 19.97 -11.43
CA LYS A 77 -8.82 19.35 -10.43
C LYS A 77 -8.31 18.04 -9.84
N VAL A 78 -7.01 17.95 -9.69
CA VAL A 78 -6.30 16.77 -9.17
C VAL A 78 -5.88 17.04 -7.73
N GLY A 79 -6.28 16.18 -6.81
CA GLY A 79 -5.71 16.14 -5.45
C GLY A 79 -4.39 15.40 -5.46
N TYR A 80 -3.37 15.88 -4.74
CA TYR A 80 -2.09 15.22 -4.65
C TYR A 80 -1.60 15.11 -3.19
N VAL A 81 -1.40 13.90 -2.74
CA VAL A 81 -0.77 13.60 -1.45
C VAL A 81 0.67 13.15 -1.71
N HIS A 82 1.60 14.02 -1.41
CA HIS A 82 3.04 13.75 -1.54
C HIS A 82 3.56 12.86 -0.40
N GLN A 83 4.62 12.12 -0.64
CA GLN A 83 5.31 11.28 0.35
C GLN A 83 5.68 12.06 1.63
N HIS A 84 6.03 13.33 1.53
CA HIS A 84 6.39 14.20 2.65
C HIS A 84 5.24 15.09 3.16
N SER A 85 3.99 14.69 2.91
CA SER A 85 2.75 15.34 3.38
C SER A 85 2.53 16.80 2.94
N ALA A 86 3.56 17.58 2.63
CA ALA A 86 3.55 18.94 2.10
C ALA A 86 2.51 19.90 2.75
N LEU A 87 2.37 19.84 4.09
CA LEU A 87 1.43 20.70 4.84
C LEU A 87 1.94 22.15 4.95
N PHE A 88 1.04 23.11 5.10
CA PHE A 88 1.38 24.50 5.36
C PHE A 88 1.90 24.67 6.79
N PRO A 89 3.20 24.93 7.01
CA PRO A 89 3.80 24.85 8.34
C PRO A 89 3.35 25.95 9.30
N HIS A 90 2.84 27.06 8.78
CA HIS A 90 2.37 28.21 9.54
C HIS A 90 0.87 28.12 9.92
N LEU A 91 0.18 27.05 9.50
CA LEU A 91 -1.24 26.83 9.76
C LEU A 91 -1.46 25.72 10.78
N THR A 92 -2.61 25.77 11.48
CA THR A 92 -3.10 24.66 12.29
C THR A 92 -3.62 23.52 11.40
N VAL A 93 -3.90 22.35 11.99
CA VAL A 93 -4.55 21.23 11.30
C VAL A 93 -5.87 21.69 10.69
N ARG A 94 -6.74 22.33 11.48
CA ARG A 94 -8.03 22.89 11.02
C ARG A 94 -7.85 23.74 9.77
N LYS A 95 -6.97 24.72 9.81
CA LYS A 95 -6.74 25.64 8.69
C LYS A 95 -6.12 24.97 7.46
N ASN A 96 -5.30 23.90 7.66
CA ASN A 96 -4.82 23.10 6.55
C ASN A 96 -5.96 22.38 5.83
N VAL A 97 -6.90 21.75 6.56
CA VAL A 97 -8.05 21.06 5.97
C VAL A 97 -9.03 22.05 5.34
N GLU A 98 -9.37 23.13 6.06
CA GLU A 98 -10.26 24.19 5.56
C GLU A 98 -9.70 24.86 4.30
N PHE A 99 -8.37 24.93 4.13
CA PHE A 99 -7.77 25.43 2.90
C PHE A 99 -8.23 24.63 1.68
N GLY A 100 -8.28 23.28 1.77
CA GLY A 100 -8.82 22.44 0.71
C GLY A 100 -10.31 22.71 0.44
N LEU A 101 -11.13 22.79 1.50
CA LEU A 101 -12.56 23.10 1.38
C LEU A 101 -12.82 24.44 0.70
N ASN A 102 -11.99 25.44 0.96
CA ASN A 102 -12.16 26.79 0.38
C ASN A 102 -11.77 26.89 -1.10
N LEU A 103 -11.16 25.85 -1.68
CA LEU A 103 -10.89 25.77 -3.12
C LEU A 103 -12.12 25.36 -3.93
N THR A 104 -13.17 24.87 -3.26
CA THR A 104 -14.36 24.33 -3.91
C THR A 104 -15.61 25.05 -3.38
N GLU A 105 -16.50 25.44 -4.28
CA GLU A 105 -17.81 26.01 -3.91
C GLU A 105 -18.59 24.99 -3.06
N ASP A 106 -19.34 25.48 -2.06
CA ASP A 106 -20.08 24.64 -1.11
C ASP A 106 -21.00 23.63 -1.80
N SER A 107 -21.63 24.02 -2.91
CA SER A 107 -22.53 23.18 -3.71
C SER A 107 -21.83 22.01 -4.42
N ARG A 108 -20.50 22.05 -4.55
CA ARG A 108 -19.68 21.03 -5.22
C ARG A 108 -18.83 20.21 -4.27
N ARG A 109 -18.92 20.47 -2.96
CA ARG A 109 -18.15 19.73 -1.97
C ARG A 109 -18.65 18.30 -1.86
N MET A 110 -17.75 17.34 -2.07
CA MET A 110 -18.02 15.91 -1.95
C MET A 110 -18.10 15.46 -0.49
N ILE A 111 -17.42 16.14 0.42
CA ILE A 111 -17.25 15.73 1.82
C ILE A 111 -17.16 16.97 2.72
N SER A 112 -17.79 16.92 3.88
CA SER A 112 -17.77 17.98 4.87
C SER A 112 -16.52 17.94 5.77
N LEU A 113 -16.22 19.06 6.44
CA LEU A 113 -15.14 19.12 7.43
C LEU A 113 -15.32 18.06 8.54
N GLN A 114 -16.55 17.90 9.04
CA GLN A 114 -16.83 16.97 10.13
C GLN A 114 -16.62 15.50 9.69
N GLU A 115 -17.02 15.16 8.48
CA GLU A 115 -16.77 13.81 7.92
C GLU A 115 -15.27 13.55 7.76
N LEU A 116 -14.49 14.52 7.27
CA LEU A 116 -13.03 14.42 7.17
C LEU A 116 -12.37 14.26 8.54
N VAL A 117 -12.83 15.02 9.56
CA VAL A 117 -12.33 14.92 10.92
C VAL A 117 -12.59 13.53 11.48
N ASN A 118 -13.79 12.99 11.30
CA ASN A 118 -14.15 11.66 11.76
C ASN A 118 -13.39 10.57 11.01
N LEU A 119 -13.31 10.68 9.68
CA LEU A 119 -12.67 9.72 8.78
C LEU A 119 -11.18 9.53 9.12
N PHE A 120 -10.48 10.62 9.42
CA PHE A 120 -9.03 10.59 9.67
C PHE A 120 -8.67 10.74 11.16
N HIS A 121 -9.65 10.67 12.07
CA HIS A 121 -9.46 10.81 13.54
C HIS A 121 -8.64 12.05 13.90
N LEU A 122 -9.09 13.22 13.44
CA LEU A 122 -8.37 14.49 13.63
C LEU A 122 -8.85 15.29 14.85
N ASP A 123 -9.93 14.86 15.53
CA ASP A 123 -10.60 15.61 16.62
C ASP A 123 -9.63 16.20 17.62
N LYS A 124 -8.70 15.38 18.11
CA LYS A 124 -7.77 15.73 19.18
C LYS A 124 -6.62 16.64 18.77
N ILE A 125 -6.47 16.85 17.47
CA ILE A 125 -5.32 17.59 16.90
C ILE A 125 -5.69 18.82 16.07
N MET A 126 -7.00 19.09 15.87
CA MET A 126 -7.49 20.16 14.97
C MET A 126 -6.87 21.53 15.24
N ASP A 127 -6.64 21.88 16.49
CA ASP A 127 -6.12 23.20 16.89
C ASP A 127 -4.60 23.22 17.07
N ARG A 128 -3.92 22.06 16.85
CA ARG A 128 -2.45 21.99 16.89
C ARG A 128 -1.80 22.56 15.63
N GLY A 129 -0.63 23.16 15.79
CA GLY A 129 0.25 23.49 14.67
C GLY A 129 0.87 22.22 14.07
N VAL A 130 0.96 22.15 12.75
CA VAL A 130 1.40 20.94 12.03
C VAL A 130 2.87 20.55 12.29
N LEU A 131 3.70 21.49 12.76
CA LEU A 131 5.10 21.22 13.11
C LEU A 131 5.23 20.28 14.33
N ASN A 132 4.21 20.26 15.20
CA ASN A 132 4.19 19.45 16.42
C ASN A 132 3.49 18.09 16.24
N LEU A 133 3.22 17.70 15.00
CA LEU A 133 2.57 16.43 14.67
C LEU A 133 3.61 15.33 14.42
N SER A 134 3.24 14.09 14.76
CA SER A 134 3.96 12.90 14.31
C SER A 134 3.89 12.75 12.78
N GLY A 135 4.72 11.88 12.20
CA GLY A 135 4.67 11.58 10.78
C GLY A 135 3.30 11.09 10.32
N GLY A 136 2.70 10.19 11.07
CA GLY A 136 1.37 9.64 10.80
C GLY A 136 0.26 10.68 10.93
N GLU A 137 0.31 11.55 11.96
CA GLU A 137 -0.65 12.66 12.09
C GLU A 137 -0.55 13.63 10.90
N ARG A 138 0.66 13.99 10.47
CA ARG A 138 0.85 14.83 9.26
C ARG A 138 0.25 14.19 8.03
N GLN A 139 0.44 12.88 7.84
CA GLN A 139 -0.07 12.17 6.67
C GLN A 139 -1.60 12.15 6.64
N ARG A 140 -2.26 11.92 7.79
CA ARG A 140 -3.73 12.00 7.91
C ARG A 140 -4.28 13.38 7.56
N VAL A 141 -3.61 14.43 8.03
CA VAL A 141 -3.99 15.80 7.69
C VAL A 141 -3.81 16.09 6.19
N ALA A 142 -2.75 15.57 5.57
CA ALA A 142 -2.51 15.72 4.14
C ALA A 142 -3.59 15.01 3.29
N LEU A 143 -3.98 13.80 3.68
CA LEU A 143 -5.10 13.07 3.07
C LEU A 143 -6.41 13.85 3.20
N ALA A 144 -6.74 14.29 4.42
CA ALA A 144 -7.94 15.08 4.67
C ALA A 144 -7.97 16.37 3.83
N ARG A 145 -6.86 17.12 3.77
CA ARG A 145 -6.76 18.35 2.97
C ARG A 145 -6.94 18.10 1.47
N SER A 146 -6.36 17.02 0.95
CA SER A 146 -6.45 16.70 -0.48
C SER A 146 -7.87 16.29 -0.87
N LEU A 147 -8.57 15.52 -0.03
CA LEU A 147 -9.98 15.17 -0.22
C LEU A 147 -10.91 16.38 -0.04
N ALA A 148 -10.58 17.28 0.88
CA ALA A 148 -11.34 18.51 1.11
C ALA A 148 -11.48 19.39 -0.14
N ALA A 149 -10.50 19.33 -1.04
CA ALA A 149 -10.54 20.06 -2.32
C ALA A 149 -11.52 19.45 -3.33
N SER A 150 -12.20 18.33 -3.00
CA SER A 150 -13.15 17.63 -3.88
C SER A 150 -12.61 17.39 -5.29
N PRO A 151 -11.47 16.68 -5.40
CA PRO A 151 -10.79 16.47 -6.68
C PRO A 151 -11.55 15.48 -7.56
N GLU A 152 -11.39 15.59 -8.89
CA GLU A 152 -11.87 14.58 -9.84
C GLU A 152 -10.95 13.33 -9.89
N LEU A 153 -9.69 13.49 -9.53
CA LEU A 153 -8.68 12.42 -9.42
C LEU A 153 -7.81 12.65 -8.20
N LEU A 154 -7.57 11.62 -7.40
CA LEU A 154 -6.66 11.67 -6.25
C LEU A 154 -5.37 10.91 -6.54
N LEU A 155 -4.23 11.60 -6.48
CA LEU A 155 -2.90 11.02 -6.62
C LEU A 155 -2.29 10.83 -5.24
N LEU A 156 -1.82 9.61 -4.95
CA LEU A 156 -1.30 9.20 -3.65
C LEU A 156 0.12 8.62 -3.85
N ASP A 157 1.15 9.37 -3.45
CA ASP A 157 2.56 8.98 -3.58
C ASP A 157 3.09 8.45 -2.25
N GLU A 158 3.15 7.12 -2.11
CA GLU A 158 3.53 6.40 -0.88
C GLU A 158 2.83 6.94 0.39
N PRO A 159 1.50 7.09 0.38
CA PRO A 159 0.79 7.88 1.40
C PRO A 159 0.81 7.22 2.79
N LEU A 160 1.24 5.97 2.92
CA LEU A 160 1.21 5.24 4.19
C LEU A 160 2.61 4.94 4.75
N ALA A 161 3.68 5.37 4.08
CA ALA A 161 5.05 5.05 4.47
C ALA A 161 5.42 5.48 5.91
N SER A 162 4.80 6.56 6.42
CA SER A 162 5.06 7.12 7.77
C SER A 162 4.09 6.61 8.84
N LEU A 163 3.16 5.70 8.50
CA LEU A 163 2.16 5.17 9.41
C LEU A 163 2.62 3.84 10.03
N ASP A 164 2.21 3.59 11.25
CA ASP A 164 2.31 2.28 11.89
C ASP A 164 1.34 1.27 11.24
N LEU A 165 1.67 0.00 11.33
CA LEU A 165 0.93 -1.07 10.64
C LEU A 165 -0.57 -1.10 10.96
N PRO A 166 -1.02 -0.99 12.24
CA PRO A 166 -2.43 -0.99 12.56
C PRO A 166 -3.20 0.14 11.86
N PHE A 167 -2.58 1.32 11.82
CA PHE A 167 -3.23 2.48 11.21
C PHE A 167 -3.21 2.42 9.68
N ARG A 168 -2.22 1.75 9.06
CA ARG A 168 -2.20 1.54 7.59
C ARG A 168 -3.43 0.77 7.13
N GLY A 169 -3.76 -0.35 7.78
CA GLY A 169 -4.93 -1.15 7.45
C GLY A 169 -6.23 -0.34 7.52
N PHE A 170 -6.39 0.46 8.57
CA PHE A 170 -7.52 1.35 8.73
C PHE A 170 -7.63 2.37 7.58
N ILE A 171 -6.53 3.05 7.22
CA ILE A 171 -6.55 4.04 6.12
C ILE A 171 -6.82 3.38 4.77
N LEU A 172 -6.27 2.19 4.49
CA LEU A 172 -6.55 1.45 3.25
C LEU A 172 -8.05 1.15 3.11
N GLU A 173 -8.68 0.68 4.18
CA GLU A 173 -10.13 0.44 4.22
C GLU A 173 -10.91 1.74 3.96
N LYS A 174 -10.54 2.83 4.63
CA LYS A 174 -11.19 4.14 4.46
C LYS A 174 -11.00 4.73 3.06
N LEU A 175 -9.84 4.60 2.45
CA LEU A 175 -9.63 5.01 1.06
C LEU A 175 -10.54 4.23 0.11
N LYS A 176 -10.70 2.92 0.34
CA LYS A 176 -11.60 2.09 -0.46
C LYS A 176 -13.08 2.48 -0.28
N GLU A 177 -13.50 2.76 0.95
CA GLU A 177 -14.85 3.28 1.24
C GLU A 177 -15.09 4.63 0.54
N VAL A 178 -14.15 5.58 0.66
CA VAL A 178 -14.24 6.90 0.05
C VAL A 178 -14.28 6.82 -1.46
N SER A 179 -13.41 6.00 -2.09
CA SER A 179 -13.42 5.81 -3.54
C SER A 179 -14.79 5.37 -4.04
N ARG A 180 -15.40 4.39 -3.36
CA ARG A 180 -16.72 3.87 -3.72
C ARG A 180 -17.87 4.82 -3.42
N ALA A 181 -17.86 5.45 -2.24
CA ALA A 181 -18.95 6.32 -1.78
C ALA A 181 -19.04 7.63 -2.58
N LEU A 182 -17.91 8.16 -3.01
CA LEU A 182 -17.80 9.43 -3.74
C LEU A 182 -17.57 9.25 -5.25
N ASP A 183 -17.51 8.00 -5.75
CA ASP A 183 -17.10 7.66 -7.13
C ASP A 183 -15.77 8.34 -7.50
N LEU A 184 -14.86 8.41 -6.51
CA LEU A 184 -13.58 9.10 -6.64
C LEU A 184 -12.51 8.12 -7.10
N ASN A 185 -11.91 8.42 -8.24
CA ASN A 185 -10.82 7.63 -8.78
C ASN A 185 -9.48 8.02 -8.15
N MET A 186 -8.63 7.02 -7.97
CA MET A 186 -7.35 7.21 -7.32
C MET A 186 -6.22 6.52 -8.11
N ILE A 187 -5.07 7.20 -8.16
CA ILE A 187 -3.80 6.57 -8.53
C ILE A 187 -2.99 6.40 -7.24
N TYR A 188 -2.71 5.17 -6.90
CA TYR A 188 -2.03 4.81 -5.66
C TYR A 188 -0.62 4.26 -5.95
N VAL A 189 0.39 4.99 -5.53
CA VAL A 189 1.80 4.55 -5.65
C VAL A 189 2.25 3.92 -4.34
N SER A 190 2.75 2.70 -4.41
CA SER A 190 3.42 2.01 -3.29
C SER A 190 4.42 0.98 -3.82
N HIS A 191 5.38 0.63 -2.99
CA HIS A 191 6.26 -0.53 -3.18
C HIS A 191 5.81 -1.73 -2.34
N SER A 192 4.73 -1.60 -1.55
CA SER A 192 4.16 -2.66 -0.73
C SER A 192 3.14 -3.48 -1.51
N ILE A 193 3.43 -4.78 -1.69
CA ILE A 193 2.50 -5.72 -2.32
C ILE A 193 1.22 -5.84 -1.50
N SER A 194 1.32 -5.90 -0.17
CA SER A 194 0.16 -6.03 0.72
C SER A 194 -0.80 -4.86 0.59
N GLU A 195 -0.28 -3.62 0.45
CA GLU A 195 -1.11 -2.45 0.18
C GLU A 195 -1.81 -2.55 -1.18
N MET A 196 -1.06 -2.95 -2.24
CA MET A 196 -1.63 -3.15 -3.58
C MET A 196 -2.75 -4.19 -3.57
N MET A 197 -2.52 -5.35 -2.92
CA MET A 197 -3.53 -6.41 -2.82
C MET A 197 -4.78 -6.00 -2.04
N ALA A 198 -4.61 -5.18 -0.99
CA ALA A 198 -5.71 -4.76 -0.14
C ALA A 198 -6.58 -3.65 -0.75
N LEU A 199 -5.95 -2.76 -1.55
CA LEU A 199 -6.59 -1.50 -1.95
C LEU A 199 -6.98 -1.44 -3.42
N VAL A 200 -6.09 -1.85 -4.35
CA VAL A 200 -6.24 -1.47 -5.75
C VAL A 200 -7.08 -2.48 -6.55
N ASP A 201 -7.80 -1.98 -7.52
CA ASP A 201 -8.61 -2.79 -8.44
C ASP A 201 -7.78 -3.28 -9.64
N SER A 202 -6.81 -2.48 -10.06
CA SER A 202 -5.84 -2.81 -11.11
C SER A 202 -4.45 -2.28 -10.75
N VAL A 203 -3.40 -2.89 -11.29
CA VAL A 203 -2.02 -2.43 -11.06
C VAL A 203 -1.27 -2.30 -12.37
N VAL A 204 -0.50 -1.23 -12.48
CA VAL A 204 0.50 -0.99 -13.54
C VAL A 204 1.87 -1.14 -12.92
N VAL A 205 2.68 -2.05 -13.45
CA VAL A 205 4.04 -2.31 -12.97
C VAL A 205 5.04 -1.53 -13.83
N ILE A 206 5.89 -0.73 -13.18
CA ILE A 206 6.87 0.14 -13.84
C ILE A 206 8.28 -0.25 -13.41
N SER A 207 9.18 -0.36 -14.38
CA SER A 207 10.62 -0.49 -14.14
C SER A 207 11.43 0.26 -15.19
N GLY A 208 12.53 0.89 -14.78
CA GLY A 208 13.42 1.63 -15.68
C GLY A 208 12.69 2.67 -16.53
N GLY A 209 11.64 3.30 -16.01
CA GLY A 209 10.84 4.31 -16.71
C GLY A 209 9.89 3.76 -17.77
N LYS A 210 9.59 2.46 -17.77
CA LYS A 210 8.66 1.83 -18.72
C LYS A 210 7.63 0.97 -18.00
N LYS A 211 6.43 0.88 -18.59
CA LYS A 211 5.44 -0.11 -18.22
C LYS A 211 5.95 -1.51 -18.58
N LEU A 212 5.97 -2.41 -17.61
CA LEU A 212 6.30 -3.82 -17.82
C LEU A 212 5.04 -4.63 -18.11
N THR A 213 4.04 -4.47 -17.26
CA THR A 213 2.77 -5.19 -17.35
C THR A 213 1.69 -4.40 -16.62
N GLU A 214 0.43 -4.74 -16.86
CA GLU A 214 -0.73 -4.21 -16.15
C GLU A 214 -1.82 -5.26 -16.02
N GLY A 215 -2.65 -5.16 -15.00
CA GLY A 215 -3.78 -6.08 -14.81
C GLY A 215 -4.22 -6.23 -13.36
N ASN A 216 -4.90 -7.35 -13.08
CA ASN A 216 -5.36 -7.65 -11.73
C ASN A 216 -4.19 -7.93 -10.78
N PRO A 217 -4.13 -7.29 -9.60
CA PRO A 217 -3.03 -7.45 -8.65
C PRO A 217 -2.75 -8.91 -8.28
N SER A 218 -3.81 -9.69 -8.01
CA SER A 218 -3.69 -11.09 -7.60
C SER A 218 -3.08 -11.99 -8.68
N LEU A 219 -3.35 -11.70 -9.95
CA LEU A 219 -2.79 -12.45 -11.07
C LEU A 219 -1.33 -12.10 -11.34
N LEU A 220 -1.00 -10.80 -11.33
CA LEU A 220 0.35 -10.32 -11.63
C LEU A 220 1.35 -10.70 -10.53
N LEU A 221 0.94 -10.55 -9.26
CA LEU A 221 1.80 -10.89 -8.13
C LEU A 221 2.05 -12.40 -8.00
N ASN A 222 1.16 -13.22 -8.56
CA ASN A 222 1.27 -14.66 -8.55
C ASN A 222 2.11 -15.25 -9.70
N ASN A 223 2.35 -14.50 -10.79
CA ASN A 223 2.96 -15.04 -12.01
C ASN A 223 4.50 -15.02 -12.03
N GLY A 224 5.17 -14.56 -10.98
CA GLY A 224 6.64 -14.51 -10.94
C GLY A 224 7.29 -13.46 -11.88
N GLU A 225 6.55 -12.96 -12.87
CA GLU A 225 7.06 -11.98 -13.85
C GLU A 225 7.54 -10.67 -13.24
N ILE A 226 6.98 -10.31 -12.07
CA ILE A 226 7.36 -9.11 -11.34
C ILE A 226 8.29 -9.41 -10.16
N ALA A 227 8.64 -10.66 -9.97
CA ALA A 227 9.46 -11.10 -8.84
C ALA A 227 10.78 -10.32 -8.72
N ASP A 228 11.43 -10.00 -9.82
CA ASP A 228 12.69 -9.24 -9.82
C ASP A 228 12.51 -7.75 -9.49
N TYR A 229 11.28 -7.25 -9.47
CA TYR A 229 10.95 -5.84 -9.24
C TYR A 229 10.31 -5.59 -7.87
N VAL A 230 10.13 -6.62 -7.09
CA VAL A 230 9.54 -6.57 -5.75
C VAL A 230 10.63 -6.38 -4.71
N ASP A 231 10.46 -5.42 -3.81
CA ASP A 231 11.25 -5.38 -2.59
C ASP A 231 10.67 -6.39 -1.58
N TYR A 232 11.26 -7.56 -1.58
CA TYR A 232 10.82 -8.69 -0.77
C TYR A 232 11.05 -8.53 0.72
N SER A 233 11.91 -7.59 1.12
CA SER A 233 12.07 -7.25 2.53
C SER A 233 10.81 -6.62 3.11
N SER A 234 9.95 -6.09 2.22
CA SER A 234 8.66 -5.47 2.56
C SER A 234 7.45 -6.40 2.35
N LEU A 235 7.64 -7.64 1.87
CA LEU A 235 6.54 -8.57 1.68
C LEU A 235 5.98 -9.01 3.04
N GLU A 236 4.70 -8.72 3.27
CA GLU A 236 3.99 -9.04 4.50
C GLU A 236 2.85 -10.02 4.23
N ASN A 237 2.74 -11.04 5.06
CA ASN A 237 1.57 -11.89 5.14
C ASN A 237 0.53 -11.18 6.00
N ILE A 238 -0.61 -10.83 5.45
CA ILE A 238 -1.74 -10.31 6.22
C ILE A 238 -2.77 -11.42 6.34
N VAL A 239 -2.98 -11.90 7.54
CA VAL A 239 -3.91 -12.99 7.84
C VAL A 239 -4.90 -12.57 8.92
N GLN A 240 -6.17 -12.99 8.76
CA GLN A 240 -7.20 -12.76 9.76
C GLN A 240 -7.23 -13.92 10.75
N GLY A 241 -7.24 -13.58 12.05
CA GLY A 241 -7.35 -14.54 13.12
C GLY A 241 -8.40 -14.17 14.16
N ILE A 242 -8.56 -15.04 15.14
CA ILE A 242 -9.48 -14.86 16.29
C ILE A 242 -8.66 -15.01 17.57
N VAL A 243 -8.83 -14.07 18.52
CA VAL A 243 -8.19 -14.16 19.84
C VAL A 243 -8.77 -15.33 20.62
N GLU A 244 -7.96 -16.35 20.89
CA GLU A 244 -8.40 -17.53 21.65
C GLU A 244 -8.22 -17.40 23.16
N GLU A 245 -7.04 -16.93 23.57
CA GLU A 245 -6.70 -16.83 24.99
C GLU A 245 -5.58 -15.81 25.27
N HIS A 246 -5.45 -15.46 26.52
CA HIS A 246 -4.35 -14.64 27.02
C HIS A 246 -3.51 -15.47 28.00
N LEU A 247 -2.32 -15.89 27.58
CA LEU A 247 -1.44 -16.79 28.37
C LEU A 247 -0.84 -16.11 29.60
N SER A 248 -0.57 -14.80 29.53
CA SER A 248 0.09 -14.05 30.61
C SER A 248 -0.16 -12.55 30.42
N SER A 249 0.49 -11.73 31.25
CA SER A 249 0.48 -10.27 31.08
C SER A 249 1.17 -9.81 29.78
N ALA A 250 1.97 -10.65 29.15
CA ALA A 250 2.80 -10.29 28.00
C ALA A 250 2.42 -10.99 26.68
N LEU A 251 1.59 -12.04 26.70
CA LEU A 251 1.33 -12.89 25.54
C LEU A 251 -0.16 -13.18 25.36
N SER A 252 -0.54 -13.35 24.10
CA SER A 252 -1.88 -13.82 23.68
C SER A 252 -1.74 -14.91 22.62
N VAL A 253 -2.79 -15.69 22.41
CA VAL A 253 -2.88 -16.69 21.34
C VAL A 253 -3.99 -16.30 20.39
N VAL A 254 -3.69 -16.39 19.10
CA VAL A 254 -4.62 -16.15 18.01
C VAL A 254 -4.68 -17.38 17.11
N SER A 255 -5.88 -17.85 16.79
CA SER A 255 -6.09 -18.90 15.77
C SER A 255 -6.14 -18.31 14.38
N ILE A 256 -5.50 -18.96 13.44
CA ILE A 256 -5.51 -18.66 12.01
C ILE A 256 -5.75 -19.97 11.27
N GLY A 257 -6.98 -20.17 10.78
CA GLY A 257 -7.37 -21.50 10.30
C GLY A 257 -7.20 -22.55 11.40
N ASP A 258 -6.48 -23.62 11.12
CA ASP A 258 -6.17 -24.66 12.08
C ASP A 258 -4.90 -24.38 12.92
N ALA A 259 -4.16 -23.33 12.61
CA ALA A 259 -2.92 -22.97 13.27
C ALA A 259 -3.16 -22.01 14.45
N ARG A 260 -2.33 -22.13 15.48
CA ARG A 260 -2.31 -21.26 16.67
C ARG A 260 -1.01 -20.47 16.73
N LEU A 261 -1.12 -19.15 16.86
CA LEU A 261 0.02 -18.24 16.94
C LEU A 261 0.07 -17.56 18.32
N VAL A 262 1.22 -17.68 18.97
CA VAL A 262 1.57 -16.89 20.15
C VAL A 262 2.06 -15.51 19.70
N THR A 263 1.38 -14.47 20.17
CA THR A 263 1.65 -13.07 19.81
C THR A 263 2.01 -12.26 21.04
N PRO A 264 2.56 -11.05 20.93
CA PRO A 264 2.57 -10.08 22.00
C PRO A 264 1.15 -9.85 22.56
N LYS A 265 1.04 -9.38 23.80
CA LYS A 265 -0.26 -9.16 24.46
C LYS A 265 -1.17 -8.24 23.65
N LEU A 266 -2.37 -8.74 23.36
CA LEU A 266 -3.44 -8.01 22.70
C LEU A 266 -4.36 -7.35 23.72
N LYS A 267 -4.92 -6.19 23.36
CA LYS A 267 -5.96 -5.49 24.15
C LYS A 267 -7.38 -6.00 23.83
N LEU A 268 -7.52 -6.77 22.77
CA LEU A 268 -8.78 -7.35 22.31
C LEU A 268 -9.29 -8.42 23.27
N LYS A 269 -10.59 -8.63 23.29
CA LYS A 269 -11.24 -9.70 24.08
C LYS A 269 -11.14 -11.05 23.33
N ILE A 270 -11.23 -12.12 24.11
CA ILE A 270 -11.35 -13.47 23.57
C ILE A 270 -12.58 -13.55 22.66
N GLY A 271 -12.42 -14.15 21.47
CA GLY A 271 -13.43 -14.26 20.43
C GLY A 271 -13.45 -13.09 19.44
N GLU A 272 -12.75 -12.00 19.67
CA GLU A 272 -12.64 -10.89 18.71
C GLU A 272 -11.70 -11.23 17.57
N ARG A 273 -12.04 -10.70 16.38
CA ARG A 273 -11.23 -10.87 15.17
C ARG A 273 -10.11 -9.84 15.14
N ILE A 274 -8.98 -10.25 14.59
CA ILE A 274 -7.80 -9.40 14.41
C ILE A 274 -7.12 -9.73 13.09
N ASN A 275 -6.61 -8.70 12.41
CA ASN A 275 -5.66 -8.89 11.33
C ASN A 275 -4.23 -8.92 11.91
N ILE A 276 -3.42 -9.83 11.41
CA ILE A 276 -2.02 -10.01 11.82
C ILE A 276 -1.15 -9.83 10.59
N SER A 277 -0.10 -9.01 10.71
CA SER A 277 0.95 -8.90 9.72
C SER A 277 2.21 -9.64 10.16
N ILE A 278 2.78 -10.42 9.24
CA ILE A 278 4.03 -11.18 9.42
C ILE A 278 4.90 -10.96 8.18
N LYS A 279 6.11 -10.43 8.34
CA LYS A 279 7.01 -10.28 7.22
C LYS A 279 7.45 -11.63 6.70
N ALA A 280 7.42 -11.82 5.39
CA ALA A 280 7.85 -13.08 4.76
C ALA A 280 9.32 -13.42 5.08
N ALA A 281 10.16 -12.41 5.21
CA ALA A 281 11.58 -12.56 5.59
C ALA A 281 11.79 -12.99 7.06
N ASP A 282 10.81 -12.81 7.94
CA ASP A 282 10.88 -13.20 9.35
C ASP A 282 10.42 -14.65 9.57
N ILE A 283 9.90 -15.31 8.53
CA ILE A 283 9.49 -16.72 8.58
C ILE A 283 10.68 -17.60 8.18
N ILE A 284 11.23 -18.31 9.15
CA ILE A 284 12.26 -19.31 8.91
C ILE A 284 11.58 -20.62 8.55
N VAL A 285 12.12 -21.36 7.58
CA VAL A 285 11.61 -22.68 7.17
C VAL A 285 12.61 -23.78 7.45
N SER A 286 12.12 -24.95 7.84
CA SER A 286 12.92 -26.12 8.14
C SER A 286 12.21 -27.41 7.67
N LYS A 287 12.97 -28.39 7.16
CA LYS A 287 12.44 -29.75 6.87
C LYS A 287 12.16 -30.55 8.13
N TYR A 288 12.86 -30.25 9.21
CA TYR A 288 12.76 -30.99 10.47
C TYR A 288 12.22 -30.08 11.58
N HIS A 289 11.53 -30.68 12.55
CA HIS A 289 11.09 -29.96 13.72
C HIS A 289 12.32 -29.45 14.50
N PRO A 290 12.45 -28.13 14.68
CA PRO A 290 13.59 -27.58 15.42
C PRO A 290 13.43 -27.84 16.92
N ASN A 291 14.54 -28.06 17.62
CA ASN A 291 14.62 -28.19 19.07
C ASN A 291 15.46 -27.05 19.65
N ASP A 292 15.26 -26.74 20.92
CA ASP A 292 16.07 -25.81 21.71
C ASP A 292 16.23 -24.41 21.08
N ILE A 293 15.13 -23.86 20.57
CA ILE A 293 15.07 -22.54 19.93
C ILE A 293 14.19 -21.56 20.73
N SER A 294 14.45 -20.27 20.58
CA SER A 294 13.70 -19.21 21.26
C SER A 294 12.40 -18.81 20.54
N ALA A 295 12.10 -19.37 19.38
CA ALA A 295 10.86 -19.12 18.67
C ALA A 295 9.70 -19.85 19.34
N MET A 296 8.60 -19.14 19.58
CA MET A 296 7.41 -19.71 20.25
C MET A 296 6.42 -20.33 19.27
N ASN A 297 6.54 -19.99 17.99
CA ASN A 297 5.65 -20.49 16.96
C ASN A 297 6.41 -21.43 16.02
N ILE A 298 6.01 -22.69 16.01
CA ILE A 298 6.49 -23.72 15.09
C ILE A 298 5.25 -24.33 14.47
N LEU A 299 4.95 -23.92 13.24
CA LEU A 299 3.76 -24.35 12.51
C LEU A 299 4.15 -25.45 11.52
N LYS A 300 3.40 -26.54 11.49
CA LYS A 300 3.51 -27.52 10.42
C LYS A 300 2.77 -27.01 9.19
N GLY A 301 3.36 -27.12 8.01
CA GLY A 301 2.75 -26.73 6.76
C GLY A 301 3.23 -27.57 5.61
N VAL A 302 2.64 -27.37 4.44
CA VAL A 302 2.99 -28.02 3.18
C VAL A 302 3.34 -26.95 2.15
N VAL A 303 4.43 -27.15 1.42
CA VAL A 303 4.82 -26.26 0.31
C VAL A 303 3.83 -26.41 -0.82
N SER A 304 2.97 -25.40 -1.01
CA SER A 304 1.96 -25.40 -2.07
C SER A 304 2.51 -24.88 -3.41
N ARG A 305 3.46 -23.94 -3.34
CA ARG A 305 4.12 -23.33 -4.51
C ARG A 305 5.49 -22.81 -4.17
N ILE A 306 6.39 -22.82 -5.17
CA ILE A 306 7.72 -22.21 -5.12
C ILE A 306 7.83 -21.22 -6.28
N ASN A 307 8.16 -19.98 -5.97
CA ASN A 307 8.46 -18.93 -6.93
C ASN A 307 9.90 -18.48 -6.72
N SER A 308 10.69 -18.37 -7.78
CA SER A 308 12.08 -17.88 -7.71
C SER A 308 12.26 -16.64 -8.54
N SER A 309 12.99 -15.67 -8.00
CA SER A 309 13.51 -14.51 -8.70
C SER A 309 15.03 -14.62 -8.86
N THR A 310 15.68 -13.59 -9.37
CA THR A 310 17.14 -13.60 -9.54
C THR A 310 17.89 -13.82 -8.22
N ASN A 311 17.42 -13.26 -7.10
CA ASN A 311 18.13 -13.28 -5.82
C ASN A 311 17.40 -14.06 -4.70
N PHE A 312 16.09 -14.18 -4.76
CA PHE A 312 15.24 -14.72 -3.71
C PHE A 312 14.29 -15.78 -4.23
N ALA A 313 13.86 -16.63 -3.32
CA ALA A 313 12.80 -17.60 -3.53
C ALA A 313 11.68 -17.40 -2.50
N PHE A 314 10.47 -17.76 -2.89
CA PHE A 314 9.26 -17.68 -2.08
C PHE A 314 8.62 -19.03 -2.01
N LEU A 315 8.36 -19.46 -0.78
CA LEU A 315 7.58 -20.65 -0.49
C LEU A 315 6.20 -20.21 -0.03
N ASP A 316 5.18 -20.53 -0.81
CA ASP A 316 3.80 -20.45 -0.36
C ASP A 316 3.53 -21.72 0.43
N CYS A 317 3.22 -21.59 1.71
CA CYS A 317 3.07 -22.68 2.66
C CYS A 317 1.65 -22.73 3.18
N ASP A 318 0.94 -23.82 2.92
CA ASP A 318 -0.39 -24.08 3.48
C ASP A 318 -0.21 -24.58 4.92
N ILE A 319 -0.85 -23.89 5.88
CA ILE A 319 -0.80 -24.21 7.32
C ILE A 319 -2.13 -24.71 7.87
N GLY A 320 -3.02 -25.20 6.99
CA GLY A 320 -4.37 -25.63 7.39
C GLY A 320 -5.38 -24.48 7.34
N GLY A 321 -5.92 -24.24 6.14
CA GLY A 321 -6.93 -23.19 5.91
C GLY A 321 -6.39 -21.77 5.74
N SER A 322 -5.07 -21.58 5.82
CA SER A 322 -4.41 -20.30 5.52
C SER A 322 -3.05 -20.54 4.86
N THR A 323 -2.62 -19.60 4.01
CA THR A 323 -1.32 -19.66 3.35
C THR A 323 -0.40 -18.58 3.92
N LEU A 324 0.82 -18.96 4.28
CA LEU A 324 1.89 -18.03 4.63
C LEU A 324 3.01 -18.13 3.58
N ILE A 325 3.54 -16.97 3.20
CA ILE A 325 4.68 -16.86 2.28
C ILE A 325 5.95 -16.67 3.10
N SER A 326 6.94 -17.52 2.92
CA SER A 326 8.30 -17.35 3.45
C SER A 326 9.23 -16.92 2.33
N ALA A 327 10.07 -15.92 2.60
CA ALA A 327 11.10 -15.43 1.69
C ALA A 327 12.48 -15.97 2.13
N LEU A 328 13.20 -16.58 1.21
CA LEU A 328 14.54 -17.11 1.44
C LEU A 328 15.46 -16.81 0.25
N THR A 329 16.78 -17.00 0.44
CA THR A 329 17.72 -16.85 -0.68
C THR A 329 17.62 -18.06 -1.62
N ASN A 330 17.90 -17.86 -2.92
CA ASN A 330 17.97 -18.98 -3.86
C ASN A 330 19.00 -20.02 -3.43
N HIS A 331 20.09 -19.59 -2.77
CA HIS A 331 21.09 -20.52 -2.23
C HIS A 331 20.45 -21.43 -1.16
N SER A 332 19.70 -20.88 -0.22
CA SER A 332 19.00 -21.66 0.80
C SER A 332 17.95 -22.61 0.21
N LEU A 333 17.23 -22.17 -0.83
CA LEU A 333 16.28 -23.03 -1.54
C LEU A 333 16.98 -24.27 -2.13
N VAL A 334 18.10 -24.08 -2.82
CA VAL A 334 18.87 -25.15 -3.46
C VAL A 334 19.50 -26.06 -2.41
N GLU A 335 20.14 -25.50 -1.37
CA GLU A 335 20.80 -26.25 -0.31
C GLU A 335 19.81 -27.14 0.47
N LEU A 336 18.65 -26.59 0.81
CA LEU A 336 17.62 -27.32 1.54
C LEU A 336 16.80 -28.25 0.62
N GLY A 337 16.80 -28.01 -0.69
CA GLY A 337 16.14 -28.83 -1.69
C GLY A 337 14.64 -28.96 -1.42
N PHE A 338 13.96 -27.85 -1.18
CA PHE A 338 12.50 -27.84 -1.04
C PHE A 338 11.82 -28.06 -2.40
N GLU A 339 10.79 -28.89 -2.37
CA GLU A 339 9.93 -29.16 -3.53
C GLU A 339 8.46 -28.92 -3.17
N LYS A 340 7.65 -28.70 -4.21
CA LYS A 340 6.20 -28.60 -4.02
C LYS A 340 5.64 -29.90 -3.47
N GLY A 341 4.89 -29.82 -2.39
CA GLY A 341 4.32 -30.96 -1.68
C GLY A 341 5.11 -31.39 -0.45
N ASP A 342 6.29 -30.81 -0.21
CA ASP A 342 7.08 -31.11 0.98
C ASP A 342 6.39 -30.68 2.28
N ASP A 343 6.40 -31.55 3.29
CA ASP A 343 6.10 -31.18 4.68
C ASP A 343 7.23 -30.31 5.22
N ILE A 344 6.89 -29.18 5.83
CA ILE A 344 7.83 -28.22 6.40
C ILE A 344 7.37 -27.68 7.74
N PHE A 345 8.30 -27.08 8.46
CA PHE A 345 8.04 -26.30 9.66
C PHE A 345 8.33 -24.83 9.41
N LEU A 346 7.34 -23.96 9.68
CA LEU A 346 7.50 -22.52 9.67
C LEU A 346 7.76 -22.07 11.11
N ILE A 347 8.85 -21.35 11.30
CA ILE A 347 9.36 -20.95 12.61
C ILE A 347 9.30 -19.44 12.71
N LEU A 348 8.59 -18.93 13.74
CA LEU A 348 8.40 -17.50 13.94
C LEU A 348 8.56 -17.13 15.41
N LYS A 349 9.23 -16.02 15.66
CA LYS A 349 9.22 -15.41 16.99
C LYS A 349 7.87 -14.75 17.26
N ALA A 350 7.38 -14.79 18.50
CA ALA A 350 6.18 -14.03 18.87
C ALA A 350 6.31 -12.53 18.57
N THR A 351 7.53 -11.99 18.69
CA THR A 351 7.85 -10.57 18.40
C THR A 351 7.86 -10.20 16.91
N SER A 352 7.91 -11.18 16.00
CA SER A 352 7.80 -10.94 14.55
C SER A 352 6.34 -10.88 14.07
N ILE A 353 5.40 -11.13 14.97
CA ILE A 353 3.97 -11.09 14.69
C ILE A 353 3.44 -9.71 15.11
N ASN A 354 2.96 -8.95 14.13
CA ASN A 354 2.48 -7.59 14.33
C ASN A 354 0.94 -7.58 14.29
N PRO A 355 0.29 -7.46 15.47
CA PRO A 355 -1.16 -7.31 15.53
C PRO A 355 -1.60 -5.99 14.91
N MET A 356 -2.61 -6.03 14.06
CA MET A 356 -3.26 -4.86 13.46
C MET A 356 -4.57 -4.61 14.24
N GLU A 357 -4.45 -4.09 15.45
CA GLU A 357 -5.62 -3.74 16.28
C GLU A 357 -6.34 -2.54 15.62
N SER A 358 -7.65 -2.65 15.40
CA SER A 358 -8.48 -1.49 15.04
C SER A 358 -8.50 -0.53 16.23
N LEU A 359 -8.17 0.73 16.00
CA LEU A 359 -8.18 1.81 17.00
C LEU A 359 -9.61 2.14 17.47
#